data_0eeb0c1d05142f41f2251ee2fdc49b65
#
_entry.id   0eeb0c1d05142f41f2251ee2fdc49b65
#
_cell.length_a   1.000
_cell.length_b   1.000
_cell.length_c   1.000
_cell.angle_alpha   90.00
_cell.angle_beta   90.00
_cell.angle_gamma   90.00
#
_symmetry.space_group_name_H-M   'P 1'
#
loop_
_entity.id
_entity.type
_entity.pdbx_description
1 polymer ?
#
loop_
_entity_poly.entity_id
_entity_poly.type
_entity_poly.pdbx_seq_one_letter_code
_entity_poly.pdbx_strand_id
1 'polypeptide(L)'
;MASLRTLVMLTALAAGRPDLSGAAAIADAVLWGREMPASALSAALPRHVQSQLVEYRERERNFHSALTPPRDGTAEEIETYDMRVGIERVVFCLFPRGDSAKVAPQYALDADIEPDWQGLPEMPRREARFIDRLLSDLPKPWLAPYLNLIAGHRKLCASEMDGAAADARSRELTEDARRQLVRARDGGNRLIRIAAEHLLATGRCGEP
;
A
#
# COMPACT_ATOMS: atom_id res chain seq x y z
N MET A 1 8.72 60.60 -22.71
CA MET A 1 7.73 59.77 -21.98
C MET A 1 8.23 58.33 -21.95
N ALA A 2 8.92 57.96 -20.88
CA ALA A 2 9.52 56.64 -20.73
C ALA A 2 8.58 55.71 -19.97
N SER A 3 8.17 54.61 -20.61
CA SER A 3 7.31 53.61 -20.04
C SER A 3 8.10 52.67 -19.15
N LEU A 4 7.82 52.69 -17.86
CA LEU A 4 8.38 51.81 -16.83
C LEU A 4 7.70 50.44 -16.93
N ARG A 5 8.36 49.47 -17.59
CA ARG A 5 7.91 48.05 -17.54
C ARG A 5 8.33 47.45 -16.22
N THR A 6 7.37 47.26 -15.37
CA THR A 6 7.50 46.52 -14.08
C THR A 6 7.80 45.07 -14.39
N LEU A 7 9.04 44.64 -14.14
CA LEU A 7 9.48 43.27 -14.22
C LEU A 7 9.00 42.56 -12.96
N VAL A 8 7.87 41.82 -13.04
CA VAL A 8 7.43 40.95 -11.99
C VAL A 8 8.33 39.72 -12.03
N MET A 9 9.32 39.68 -11.13
CA MET A 9 10.05 38.44 -10.84
C MET A 9 9.10 37.46 -10.18
N LEU A 10 8.63 36.46 -10.92
CA LEU A 10 8.11 35.23 -10.36
C LEU A 10 9.29 34.50 -9.71
N THR A 11 9.49 34.71 -8.42
CA THR A 11 10.22 33.77 -7.58
C THR A 11 9.38 32.50 -7.50
N ALA A 12 9.65 31.57 -8.41
CA ALA A 12 9.20 30.17 -8.25
C ALA A 12 9.84 29.68 -6.94
N LEU A 13 9.05 29.65 -5.87
CA LEU A 13 9.36 28.88 -4.70
C LEU A 13 9.65 27.46 -5.19
N ALA A 14 10.92 27.09 -5.17
CA ALA A 14 11.34 25.70 -5.24
C ALA A 14 10.79 25.03 -3.99
N ALA A 15 9.52 24.63 -4.03
CA ALA A 15 8.98 23.68 -3.10
C ALA A 15 9.89 22.45 -3.23
N GLY A 16 10.77 22.24 -2.24
CA GLY A 16 11.65 21.10 -2.18
C GLY A 16 10.80 19.87 -2.48
N ARG A 17 11.24 19.04 -3.44
CA ARG A 17 10.58 17.78 -3.72
C ARG A 17 10.40 17.06 -2.38
N PRO A 18 9.16 16.65 -2.03
CA PRO A 18 8.97 15.91 -0.78
C PRO A 18 9.94 14.73 -0.79
N ASP A 19 10.59 14.49 0.33
CA ASP A 19 11.49 13.35 0.50
C ASP A 19 10.68 12.07 0.28
N LEU A 20 10.75 11.55 -0.94
CA LEU A 20 9.99 10.36 -1.36
C LEU A 20 10.55 9.07 -0.74
N SER A 21 11.75 9.11 -0.12
CA SER A 21 12.37 7.93 0.47
C SER A 21 11.55 7.36 1.63
N GLY A 22 11.06 8.22 2.52
CA GLY A 22 10.19 7.81 3.61
C GLY A 22 8.81 7.33 3.14
N ALA A 23 8.26 7.95 2.11
CA ALA A 23 6.98 7.54 1.54
C ALA A 23 7.08 6.18 0.84
N ALA A 24 8.17 5.93 0.10
CA ALA A 24 8.44 4.63 -0.50
C ALA A 24 8.57 3.54 0.55
N ALA A 25 9.34 3.78 1.62
CA ALA A 25 9.54 2.82 2.70
C ALA A 25 8.22 2.47 3.43
N ILE A 26 7.33 3.47 3.64
CA ILE A 26 6.01 3.24 4.21
C ILE A 26 5.14 2.43 3.25
N ALA A 27 5.15 2.79 1.97
CA ALA A 27 4.39 2.08 0.95
C ALA A 27 4.81 0.61 0.87
N ASP A 28 6.12 0.35 0.79
CA ASP A 28 6.68 -0.99 0.76
C ASP A 28 6.24 -1.83 1.98
N ALA A 29 6.42 -1.29 3.19
CA ALA A 29 6.01 -1.99 4.40
C ALA A 29 4.51 -2.34 4.42
N VAL A 30 3.65 -1.38 4.02
CA VAL A 30 2.18 -1.55 4.05
C VAL A 30 1.68 -2.46 2.94
N LEU A 31 2.30 -2.43 1.74
CA LEU A 31 1.86 -3.17 0.57
C LEU A 31 2.30 -4.64 0.58
N TRP A 32 3.48 -4.90 1.12
CA TRP A 32 4.10 -6.22 1.11
C TRP A 32 4.13 -6.91 2.48
N GLY A 33 3.54 -6.31 3.48
CA GLY A 33 3.54 -6.87 4.84
C GLY A 33 4.92 -6.88 5.49
N ARG A 34 5.88 -6.06 5.00
CA ARG A 34 7.23 -5.97 5.57
C ARG A 34 7.23 -5.21 6.89
N GLU A 35 8.29 -5.39 7.67
CA GLU A 35 8.47 -4.58 8.87
C GLU A 35 8.70 -3.11 8.52
N MET A 36 8.13 -2.21 9.32
CA MET A 36 8.30 -0.78 9.13
C MET A 36 9.75 -0.37 9.41
N PRO A 37 10.55 0.02 8.41
CA PRO A 37 11.97 0.27 8.60
C PRO A 37 12.22 1.51 9.46
N ALA A 38 13.32 1.50 10.23
CA ALA A 38 13.72 2.63 11.07
C ALA A 38 13.93 3.92 10.25
N SER A 39 14.37 3.78 8.99
CA SER A 39 14.56 4.89 8.05
C SER A 39 13.27 5.66 7.75
N ALA A 40 12.10 5.02 7.83
CA ALA A 40 10.82 5.70 7.67
C ALA A 40 10.60 6.79 8.74
N LEU A 41 11.12 6.61 9.96
CA LEU A 41 11.05 7.62 11.04
C LEU A 41 12.05 8.77 10.86
N SER A 42 13.19 8.53 10.21
CA SER A 42 14.22 9.55 9.98
C SER A 42 13.93 10.44 8.77
N ALA A 43 12.92 10.10 7.97
CA ALA A 43 12.52 10.90 6.84
C ALA A 43 11.93 12.24 7.27
N ALA A 44 12.06 13.27 6.42
CA ALA A 44 11.49 14.61 6.64
C ALA A 44 9.95 14.61 6.50
N LEU A 45 9.29 13.71 7.22
CA LEU A 45 7.84 13.57 7.21
C LEU A 45 7.19 14.58 8.18
N PRO A 46 5.97 15.04 7.89
CA PRO A 46 5.22 15.91 8.80
C PRO A 46 5.07 15.28 10.19
N ARG A 47 5.13 16.10 11.26
CA ARG A 47 5.05 15.62 12.66
C ARG A 47 3.87 14.69 12.94
N HIS A 48 2.74 14.96 12.33
CA HIS A 48 1.54 14.14 12.51
C HIS A 48 1.65 12.74 11.86
N VAL A 49 2.50 12.59 10.84
CA VAL A 49 2.82 11.28 10.25
C VAL A 49 3.80 10.55 11.13
N GLN A 50 4.83 11.26 11.64
CA GLN A 50 5.79 10.67 12.58
C GLN A 50 5.10 10.08 13.82
N SER A 51 4.12 10.78 14.39
CA SER A 51 3.36 10.27 15.54
C SER A 51 2.65 8.96 15.22
N GLN A 52 2.05 8.84 14.05
CA GLN A 52 1.37 7.61 13.64
C GLN A 52 2.36 6.47 13.33
N LEU A 53 3.54 6.79 12.79
CA LEU A 53 4.61 5.80 12.61
C LEU A 53 5.13 5.27 13.94
N VAL A 54 5.28 6.14 14.94
CA VAL A 54 5.68 5.72 16.30
C VAL A 54 4.64 4.75 16.88
N GLU A 55 3.35 5.09 16.80
CA GLU A 55 2.25 4.24 17.25
C GLU A 55 2.23 2.89 16.50
N TYR A 56 2.38 2.92 15.16
CA TYR A 56 2.46 1.71 14.34
C TYR A 56 3.60 0.80 14.81
N ARG A 57 4.81 1.34 14.96
CA ARG A 57 5.98 0.56 15.39
C ARG A 57 5.89 0.04 16.82
N GLU A 58 5.23 0.77 17.72
CA GLU A 58 4.97 0.28 19.06
C GLU A 58 4.04 -0.94 19.02
N ARG A 59 3.00 -0.90 18.22
CA ARG A 59 2.10 -2.04 17.99
C ARG A 59 2.82 -3.20 17.32
N GLU A 60 3.66 -2.92 16.33
CA GLU A 60 4.46 -3.92 15.62
C GLU A 60 5.39 -4.70 16.58
N ARG A 61 6.05 -4.01 17.51
CA ARG A 61 6.88 -4.65 18.55
C ARG A 61 6.08 -5.56 19.50
N ASN A 62 4.81 -5.27 19.70
CA ASN A 62 3.92 -6.03 20.58
C ASN A 62 3.02 -6.99 19.79
N PHE A 63 3.25 -7.13 18.48
CA PHE A 63 2.48 -8.01 17.63
C PHE A 63 2.90 -9.47 17.84
N HIS A 64 1.92 -10.33 18.00
CA HIS A 64 2.06 -11.79 18.01
C HIS A 64 1.02 -12.35 17.05
N SER A 65 1.49 -13.08 16.04
CA SER A 65 0.59 -13.70 15.06
C SER A 65 -0.32 -14.73 15.72
N ALA A 66 -1.58 -14.71 15.32
CA ALA A 66 -2.54 -15.76 15.67
C ALA A 66 -2.49 -16.96 14.70
N LEU A 67 -1.72 -16.85 13.61
CA LEU A 67 -1.57 -17.91 12.62
C LEU A 67 -0.63 -19.01 13.14
N THR A 68 -0.93 -20.25 12.77
CA THR A 68 -0.11 -21.40 13.15
C THR A 68 0.90 -21.67 12.03
N PRO A 69 2.21 -21.72 12.33
CA PRO A 69 3.20 -22.05 11.33
C PRO A 69 3.09 -23.49 10.84
N PRO A 70 3.40 -23.78 9.56
CA PRO A 70 3.47 -25.14 9.06
C PRO A 70 4.58 -25.92 9.79
N ARG A 71 4.27 -27.15 10.25
CA ARG A 71 5.25 -27.94 11.04
C ARG A 71 6.39 -28.49 10.20
N ASP A 72 6.09 -28.99 9.01
CA ASP A 72 7.04 -29.59 8.08
C ASP A 72 6.75 -29.06 6.65
N GLY A 73 6.57 -27.75 6.54
CA GLY A 73 6.18 -27.10 5.28
C GLY A 73 7.30 -27.04 4.25
N THR A 74 6.93 -27.06 2.99
CA THR A 74 7.80 -26.74 1.88
C THR A 74 8.27 -25.27 1.96
N ALA A 75 9.31 -24.91 1.20
CA ALA A 75 9.77 -23.52 1.14
C ALA A 75 8.62 -22.55 0.73
N GLU A 76 7.78 -22.94 -0.22
CA GLU A 76 6.63 -22.17 -0.68
C GLU A 76 5.55 -21.99 0.41
N GLU A 77 5.25 -23.06 1.16
CA GLU A 77 4.30 -22.97 2.28
C GLU A 77 4.81 -22.06 3.40
N ILE A 78 6.11 -22.09 3.67
CA ILE A 78 6.76 -21.20 4.66
C ILE A 78 6.68 -19.75 4.17
N GLU A 79 7.03 -19.48 2.92
CA GLU A 79 6.98 -18.15 2.34
C GLU A 79 5.55 -17.58 2.31
N THR A 80 4.58 -18.39 1.91
CA THR A 80 3.15 -18.04 1.97
C THR A 80 2.71 -17.73 3.41
N TYR A 81 3.18 -18.52 4.38
CA TYR A 81 2.89 -18.26 5.78
C TYR A 81 3.48 -16.92 6.24
N ASP A 82 4.74 -16.63 5.91
CA ASP A 82 5.42 -15.39 6.29
C ASP A 82 4.70 -14.17 5.69
N MET A 83 4.24 -14.25 4.44
CA MET A 83 3.42 -13.21 3.82
C MET A 83 2.10 -13.00 4.55
N ARG A 84 1.41 -14.07 4.95
CA ARG A 84 0.16 -14.01 5.72
C ARG A 84 0.38 -13.36 7.09
N VAL A 85 1.45 -13.71 7.78
CA VAL A 85 1.86 -13.06 9.04
C VAL A 85 2.14 -11.57 8.82
N GLY A 86 2.78 -11.22 7.72
CA GLY A 86 3.02 -9.83 7.34
C GLY A 86 1.71 -9.04 7.13
N ILE A 87 0.76 -9.60 6.40
CA ILE A 87 -0.56 -9.00 6.17
C ILE A 87 -1.32 -8.86 7.49
N GLU A 88 -1.35 -9.89 8.33
CA GLU A 88 -1.97 -9.85 9.65
C GLU A 88 -1.38 -8.71 10.49
N ARG A 89 -0.06 -8.60 10.55
CA ARG A 89 0.66 -7.53 11.27
C ARG A 89 0.27 -6.16 10.76
N VAL A 90 0.26 -5.94 9.45
CA VAL A 90 -0.09 -4.65 8.86
C VAL A 90 -1.51 -4.24 9.20
N VAL A 91 -2.49 -5.12 9.03
CA VAL A 91 -3.90 -4.85 9.37
C VAL A 91 -4.03 -4.55 10.88
N PHE A 92 -3.38 -5.34 11.73
CA PHE A 92 -3.37 -5.12 13.17
C PHE A 92 -2.76 -3.76 13.54
N CYS A 93 -1.64 -3.37 12.92
CA CYS A 93 -0.93 -2.13 13.24
C CYS A 93 -1.60 -0.88 12.66
N LEU A 94 -2.19 -0.97 11.47
CA LEU A 94 -2.87 0.16 10.82
C LEU A 94 -4.16 0.59 11.53
N PHE A 95 -4.84 -0.35 12.20
CA PHE A 95 -6.15 -0.11 12.79
C PHE A 95 -6.15 -0.38 14.30
N PRO A 96 -5.60 0.54 15.10
CA PRO A 96 -5.48 0.37 16.55
C PRO A 96 -6.82 0.34 17.29
N ARG A 97 -7.90 0.77 16.62
CA ARG A 97 -9.25 0.81 17.17
C ARG A 97 -10.15 -0.17 16.43
N GLY A 98 -11.02 -0.83 17.17
CA GLY A 98 -12.00 -1.77 16.61
C GLY A 98 -11.53 -3.23 16.68
N ASP A 99 -12.12 -4.09 15.83
CA ASP A 99 -11.93 -5.54 15.84
C ASP A 99 -10.66 -6.01 15.12
N SER A 100 -9.66 -5.16 14.92
CA SER A 100 -8.49 -5.49 14.10
C SER A 100 -7.79 -6.78 14.56
N ALA A 101 -7.67 -7.00 15.86
CA ALA A 101 -7.08 -8.21 16.42
C ALA A 101 -7.84 -9.51 16.06
N LYS A 102 -9.14 -9.41 15.76
CA LYS A 102 -9.96 -10.55 15.33
C LYS A 102 -10.04 -10.70 13.81
N VAL A 103 -10.02 -9.55 13.11
CA VAL A 103 -10.20 -9.50 11.65
C VAL A 103 -8.90 -9.75 10.91
N ALA A 104 -7.78 -9.28 11.46
CA ALA A 104 -6.49 -9.39 10.79
C ALA A 104 -6.09 -10.85 10.49
N PRO A 105 -6.15 -11.81 11.44
CA PRO A 105 -5.81 -13.20 11.13
C PRO A 105 -6.78 -13.82 10.12
N GLN A 106 -8.08 -13.54 10.22
CA GLN A 106 -9.06 -14.07 9.28
C GLN A 106 -8.82 -13.52 7.87
N TYR A 107 -8.59 -12.21 7.74
CA TYR A 107 -8.27 -11.60 6.46
C TYR A 107 -6.98 -12.18 5.86
N ALA A 108 -5.94 -12.38 6.66
CA ALA A 108 -4.67 -12.95 6.21
C ALA A 108 -4.81 -14.41 5.74
N LEU A 109 -5.68 -15.22 6.41
CA LEU A 109 -5.97 -16.58 6.00
C LEU A 109 -6.78 -16.65 4.70
N ASP A 110 -7.76 -15.77 4.54
CA ASP A 110 -8.66 -15.76 3.39
C ASP A 110 -8.01 -15.12 2.16
N ALA A 111 -6.92 -14.34 2.35
CA ALA A 111 -6.26 -13.64 1.26
C ALA A 111 -5.73 -14.61 0.19
N ASP A 112 -6.11 -14.35 -1.05
CA ASP A 112 -5.61 -15.07 -2.24
C ASP A 112 -4.27 -14.44 -2.65
N ILE A 113 -3.21 -14.82 -1.93
CA ILE A 113 -1.85 -14.30 -2.12
C ILE A 113 -0.94 -15.33 -2.74
N GLU A 114 -0.04 -14.84 -3.57
CA GLU A 114 1.01 -15.61 -4.22
C GLU A 114 2.36 -14.99 -3.85
N PRO A 115 3.30 -15.74 -3.25
CA PRO A 115 4.58 -15.19 -2.82
C PRO A 115 5.45 -14.71 -3.99
N ASP A 116 5.41 -15.41 -5.11
CA ASP A 116 6.13 -15.05 -6.33
C ASP A 116 5.18 -15.01 -7.53
N TRP A 117 5.04 -13.84 -8.13
CA TRP A 117 4.22 -13.68 -9.33
C TRP A 117 4.92 -14.15 -10.61
N GLN A 118 6.23 -14.48 -10.55
CA GLN A 118 7.02 -15.00 -11.68
C GLN A 118 6.89 -14.16 -12.97
N GLY A 119 6.64 -12.86 -12.83
CA GLY A 119 6.37 -11.97 -13.95
C GLY A 119 5.04 -12.21 -14.67
N LEU A 120 4.12 -12.99 -14.08
CA LEU A 120 2.82 -13.31 -14.65
C LEU A 120 1.76 -12.29 -14.22
N PRO A 121 1.23 -11.46 -15.13
CA PRO A 121 0.26 -10.40 -14.79
C PRO A 121 -1.05 -10.95 -14.24
N GLU A 122 -1.34 -12.23 -14.45
CA GLU A 122 -2.56 -12.87 -13.95
C GLU A 122 -2.55 -13.05 -12.43
N MET A 123 -1.38 -13.18 -11.81
CA MET A 123 -1.27 -13.35 -10.36
C MET A 123 -1.75 -12.11 -9.60
N PRO A 124 -1.21 -10.91 -9.81
CA PRO A 124 -1.72 -9.70 -9.16
C PRO A 124 -3.16 -9.38 -9.58
N ARG A 125 -3.61 -9.76 -10.78
CA ARG A 125 -5.02 -9.64 -11.17
C ARG A 125 -5.94 -10.54 -10.33
N ARG A 126 -5.51 -11.77 -10.02
CA ARG A 126 -6.26 -12.70 -9.18
C ARG A 126 -6.45 -12.15 -7.78
N GLU A 127 -5.35 -11.66 -7.18
CA GLU A 127 -5.40 -10.98 -5.87
C GLU A 127 -6.33 -9.75 -5.90
N ALA A 128 -6.22 -8.89 -6.92
CA ALA A 128 -7.09 -7.73 -7.08
C ALA A 128 -8.58 -8.11 -7.17
N ARG A 129 -8.93 -9.12 -7.96
CA ARG A 129 -10.30 -9.61 -8.07
C ARG A 129 -10.85 -10.17 -6.75
N PHE A 130 -10.01 -10.86 -5.98
CA PHE A 130 -10.38 -11.32 -4.66
C PHE A 130 -10.74 -10.13 -3.74
N ILE A 131 -9.88 -9.10 -3.73
CA ILE A 131 -10.09 -7.90 -2.91
C ILE A 131 -11.33 -7.11 -3.38
N ASP A 132 -11.56 -7.01 -4.70
CA ASP A 132 -12.76 -6.37 -5.24
C ASP A 132 -14.04 -7.07 -4.76
N ARG A 133 -14.05 -8.40 -4.71
CA ARG A 133 -15.19 -9.15 -4.11
C ARG A 133 -15.34 -8.83 -2.63
N LEU A 134 -14.25 -8.82 -1.87
CA LEU A 134 -14.31 -8.42 -0.47
C LEU A 134 -14.88 -7.02 -0.28
N LEU A 135 -14.48 -6.05 -1.10
CA LEU A 135 -15.00 -4.69 -1.06
C LEU A 135 -16.50 -4.62 -1.36
N SER A 136 -17.01 -5.50 -2.24
CA SER A 136 -18.43 -5.58 -2.57
C SER A 136 -19.27 -6.18 -1.45
N ASP A 137 -18.72 -7.17 -0.75
CA ASP A 137 -19.45 -7.99 0.23
C ASP A 137 -19.26 -7.50 1.66
N LEU A 138 -18.37 -6.49 1.88
CA LEU A 138 -17.90 -6.18 3.20
C LEU A 138 -18.82 -5.29 4.03
N PRO A 139 -19.13 -5.77 5.26
CA PRO A 139 -19.79 -4.95 6.28
C PRO A 139 -18.80 -4.07 7.10
N LYS A 140 -17.51 -3.99 6.76
CA LYS A 140 -16.50 -3.31 7.61
C LYS A 140 -15.89 -2.10 6.91
N PRO A 141 -16.55 -0.92 6.95
CA PRO A 141 -16.11 0.28 6.24
C PRO A 141 -14.71 0.77 6.66
N TRP A 142 -14.24 0.44 7.87
CA TRP A 142 -12.91 0.85 8.35
C TRP A 142 -11.74 0.15 7.63
N LEU A 143 -11.96 -1.07 7.10
CA LEU A 143 -10.93 -1.81 6.35
C LEU A 143 -10.89 -1.39 4.86
N ALA A 144 -11.98 -0.82 4.34
CA ALA A 144 -12.09 -0.47 2.93
C ALA A 144 -10.94 0.38 2.36
N PRO A 145 -10.40 1.40 3.08
CA PRO A 145 -9.26 2.16 2.56
C PRO A 145 -8.01 1.31 2.32
N TYR A 146 -7.71 0.36 3.22
CA TYR A 146 -6.59 -0.57 3.05
C TYR A 146 -6.84 -1.51 1.87
N LEU A 147 -8.03 -2.08 1.77
CA LEU A 147 -8.39 -2.94 0.65
C LEU A 147 -8.32 -2.21 -0.69
N ASN A 148 -8.78 -0.96 -0.76
CA ASN A 148 -8.63 -0.14 -1.97
C ASN A 148 -7.15 0.13 -2.30
N LEU A 149 -6.29 0.34 -1.29
CA LEU A 149 -4.85 0.50 -1.49
C LEU A 149 -4.25 -0.75 -2.14
N ILE A 150 -4.51 -1.93 -1.56
CA ILE A 150 -3.96 -3.19 -2.07
C ILE A 150 -4.51 -3.51 -3.46
N ALA A 151 -5.82 -3.42 -3.68
CA ALA A 151 -6.41 -3.68 -5.00
C ALA A 151 -5.86 -2.73 -6.07
N GLY A 152 -5.73 -1.43 -5.75
CA GLY A 152 -5.14 -0.44 -6.65
C GLY A 152 -3.69 -0.78 -7.00
N HIS A 153 -2.88 -1.15 -6.00
CA HIS A 153 -1.51 -1.59 -6.21
C HIS A 153 -1.43 -2.84 -7.09
N ARG A 154 -2.18 -3.90 -6.79
CA ARG A 154 -2.17 -5.15 -7.57
C ARG A 154 -2.58 -4.93 -9.05
N LYS A 155 -3.52 -4.02 -9.29
CA LYS A 155 -3.91 -3.62 -10.67
C LYS A 155 -2.80 -2.84 -11.38
N LEU A 156 -2.06 -1.97 -10.69
CA LEU A 156 -0.88 -1.32 -11.26
C LEU A 156 0.18 -2.33 -11.66
N CYS A 157 0.49 -3.27 -10.75
CA CYS A 157 1.48 -4.32 -11.02
C CYS A 157 1.09 -5.16 -12.23
N ALA A 158 -0.15 -5.60 -12.30
CA ALA A 158 -0.65 -6.36 -13.44
C ALA A 158 -0.55 -5.57 -14.75
N SER A 159 -0.84 -4.27 -14.72
CA SER A 159 -0.72 -3.40 -15.89
C SER A 159 0.73 -3.20 -16.35
N GLU A 160 1.68 -3.08 -15.40
CA GLU A 160 3.10 -2.98 -15.72
C GLU A 160 3.65 -4.28 -16.33
N MET A 161 3.23 -5.43 -15.81
CA MET A 161 3.64 -6.75 -16.31
C MET A 161 3.09 -7.05 -17.70
N ASP A 162 1.97 -6.45 -18.10
CA ASP A 162 1.46 -6.56 -19.51
C ASP A 162 2.41 -5.89 -20.51
N GLY A 163 3.30 -5.01 -20.07
CA GLY A 163 4.33 -4.38 -20.90
C GLY A 163 3.79 -3.48 -22.01
N ALA A 164 4.60 -3.34 -23.08
CA ALA A 164 4.29 -2.48 -24.22
C ALA A 164 3.06 -2.93 -25.05
N ALA A 165 2.53 -4.12 -24.80
CA ALA A 165 1.27 -4.61 -25.38
C ALA A 165 0.03 -4.01 -24.69
N ALA A 166 0.18 -2.83 -24.05
CA ALA A 166 -0.89 -2.13 -23.34
C ALA A 166 -2.08 -1.87 -24.26
N ASP A 167 -2.95 -2.84 -24.34
CA ASP A 167 -4.24 -2.77 -25.03
C ASP A 167 -5.25 -1.92 -24.24
N ALA A 168 -6.47 -1.86 -24.76
CA ALA A 168 -7.55 -1.15 -24.08
C ALA A 168 -7.79 -1.68 -22.66
N ARG A 169 -7.58 -2.98 -22.42
CA ARG A 169 -7.77 -3.65 -21.13
C ARG A 169 -6.74 -3.20 -20.08
N SER A 170 -5.47 -3.07 -20.46
CA SER A 170 -4.42 -2.59 -19.55
C SER A 170 -4.65 -1.13 -19.16
N ARG A 171 -5.12 -0.29 -20.09
CA ARG A 171 -5.49 1.11 -19.78
C ARG A 171 -6.67 1.18 -18.80
N GLU A 172 -7.72 0.39 -19.03
CA GLU A 172 -8.87 0.31 -18.11
C GLU A 172 -8.44 -0.13 -16.72
N LEU A 173 -7.54 -1.13 -16.64
CA LEU A 173 -6.99 -1.63 -15.37
C LEU A 173 -6.21 -0.52 -14.63
N THR A 174 -5.39 0.25 -15.34
CA THR A 174 -4.65 1.39 -14.77
C THR A 174 -5.58 2.49 -14.25
N GLU A 175 -6.64 2.80 -15.00
CA GLU A 175 -7.62 3.78 -14.57
C GLU A 175 -8.41 3.31 -13.34
N ASP A 176 -8.75 2.03 -13.29
CA ASP A 176 -9.41 1.44 -12.12
C ASP A 176 -8.50 1.43 -10.90
N ALA A 177 -7.22 1.06 -11.08
CA ALA A 177 -6.20 1.18 -10.06
C ALA A 177 -6.15 2.60 -9.48
N ARG A 178 -6.10 3.60 -10.35
CA ARG A 178 -6.07 5.01 -9.95
C ARG A 178 -7.31 5.41 -9.14
N ARG A 179 -8.51 4.98 -9.56
CA ARG A 179 -9.74 5.23 -8.80
C ARG A 179 -9.70 4.64 -7.40
N GLN A 180 -9.19 3.41 -7.26
CA GLN A 180 -9.05 2.76 -5.96
C GLN A 180 -8.00 3.45 -5.09
N LEU A 181 -6.85 3.82 -5.63
CA LEU A 181 -5.83 4.56 -4.90
C LEU A 181 -6.34 5.93 -4.41
N VAL A 182 -7.16 6.62 -5.19
CA VAL A 182 -7.82 7.85 -4.75
C VAL A 182 -8.76 7.58 -3.57
N ARG A 183 -9.57 6.51 -3.62
CA ARG A 183 -10.43 6.11 -2.48
C ARG A 183 -9.62 5.75 -1.24
N ALA A 184 -8.51 5.04 -1.42
CA ALA A 184 -7.59 4.72 -0.33
C ALA A 184 -7.00 5.98 0.31
N ARG A 185 -6.55 6.92 -0.51
CA ARG A 185 -6.01 8.22 -0.06
C ARG A 185 -7.03 9.01 0.74
N ASP A 186 -8.24 9.13 0.22
CA ASP A 186 -9.26 10.01 0.79
C ASP A 186 -9.93 9.40 2.04
N GLY A 187 -10.07 8.08 2.10
CA GLY A 187 -10.69 7.37 3.23
C GLY A 187 -9.71 6.80 4.25
N GLY A 188 -8.41 6.74 3.91
CA GLY A 188 -7.39 6.07 4.72
C GLY A 188 -6.85 6.90 5.88
N ASN A 189 -6.25 6.19 6.85
CA ASN A 189 -5.37 6.81 7.81
C ASN A 189 -4.12 7.38 7.11
N ARG A 190 -3.28 8.09 7.86
CA ARG A 190 -2.13 8.82 7.28
C ARG A 190 -1.12 7.93 6.57
N LEU A 191 -0.88 6.71 7.06
CA LEU A 191 0.06 5.76 6.44
C LEU A 191 -0.51 5.21 5.14
N ILE A 192 -1.79 4.84 5.12
CA ILE A 192 -2.50 4.43 3.89
C ILE A 192 -2.49 5.58 2.87
N ARG A 193 -2.75 6.81 3.33
CA ARG A 193 -2.72 8.00 2.46
C ARG A 193 -1.36 8.19 1.81
N ILE A 194 -0.27 8.13 2.58
CA ILE A 194 1.09 8.29 2.06
C ILE A 194 1.42 7.20 1.04
N ALA A 195 1.09 5.94 1.33
CA ALA A 195 1.30 4.86 0.38
C ALA A 195 0.50 5.07 -0.92
N ALA A 196 -0.76 5.49 -0.81
CA ALA A 196 -1.60 5.77 -1.97
C ALA A 196 -1.07 6.98 -2.78
N GLU A 197 -0.65 8.07 -2.12
CA GLU A 197 -0.06 9.24 -2.75
C GLU A 197 1.26 8.89 -3.46
N HIS A 198 2.10 8.05 -2.86
CA HIS A 198 3.32 7.54 -3.48
C HIS A 198 3.03 6.78 -4.77
N LEU A 199 2.09 5.83 -4.74
CA LEU A 199 1.68 5.06 -5.92
C LEU A 199 1.05 5.95 -7.00
N LEU A 200 0.22 6.92 -6.61
CA LEU A 200 -0.39 7.89 -7.56
C LEU A 200 0.65 8.79 -8.21
N ALA A 201 1.72 9.16 -7.49
CA ALA A 201 2.78 10.02 -7.99
C ALA A 201 3.78 9.27 -8.89
N THR A 202 4.09 8.02 -8.55
CA THR A 202 5.04 7.20 -9.33
C THR A 202 4.36 6.51 -10.50
N GLY A 203 3.10 6.12 -10.36
CA GLY A 203 2.37 5.30 -11.31
C GLY A 203 2.99 3.91 -11.49
N ARG A 204 3.80 3.44 -10.52
CA ARG A 204 4.55 2.20 -10.58
C ARG A 204 4.17 1.25 -9.45
N CYS A 205 4.25 -0.03 -9.76
CA CYS A 205 4.06 -1.12 -8.82
C CYS A 205 5.11 -1.13 -7.69
N GLY A 206 6.37 -0.90 -8.03
CA GLY A 206 7.48 -1.22 -7.15
C GLY A 206 7.89 -2.69 -7.26
N GLU A 207 9.03 -3.04 -6.70
CA GLU A 207 9.49 -4.43 -6.68
C GLU A 207 8.86 -5.18 -5.48
N PRO A 208 8.41 -6.43 -5.70
CA PRO A 208 7.91 -7.28 -4.62
C PRO A 208 9.00 -7.66 -3.62
#